data_780cf291d5b5162f06dfd21cbc5bf5c7
#
_entry.id   780cf291d5b5162f06dfd21cbc5bf5c7
#
_cell.length_a   1.000
_cell.length_b   1.000
_cell.length_c   1.000
_cell.angle_alpha   90.00
_cell.angle_beta   90.00
_cell.angle_gamma   90.00
#
_symmetry.space_group_name_H-M   'P 1'
#
loop_
_entity.id
_entity.type
_entity.pdbx_description
1 polymer ?
#
loop_
_entity_poly.entity_id
_entity_poly.type
_entity_poly.pdbx_seq_one_letter_code
_entity_poly.pdbx_strand_id
1 'polypeptide(L)'
;MACYLDTSLLVPLLIREPGTPRVQAFLSAGAAKALLISPWTITEFSSALALKERVRSISNQERRAALTMFEKFRSLRLELVSMEAADFESAARLCDASAAPLRAGDALHLAVCRRVRGSLATMDQALAAAGQEARLAVELIQA
;
A
#
# COMPACT_ATOMS: atom_id res chain seq x y z
N MET A 1 16.25 -6.67 -2.22
CA MET A 1 15.15 -6.57 -1.23
C MET A 1 13.84 -6.35 -1.96
N ALA A 2 12.83 -7.15 -1.71
CA ALA A 2 11.51 -6.96 -2.27
C ALA A 2 10.87 -5.69 -1.70
N CYS A 3 9.95 -5.10 -2.44
CA CYS A 3 9.28 -3.86 -2.07
C CYS A 3 7.79 -4.10 -1.82
N TYR A 4 7.36 -3.86 -0.59
CA TYR A 4 5.95 -3.95 -0.21
C TYR A 4 5.27 -2.62 -0.50
N LEU A 5 4.20 -2.65 -1.28
CA LEU A 5 3.47 -1.45 -1.67
C LEU A 5 2.27 -1.23 -0.76
N ASP A 6 2.22 -0.06 -0.16
CA ASP A 6 1.03 0.41 0.53
C ASP A 6 -0.03 0.85 -0.49
N THR A 7 -1.28 0.75 -0.10
CA THR A 7 -2.43 1.11 -0.93
C THR A 7 -2.35 2.55 -1.47
N SER A 8 -1.70 3.46 -0.73
CA SER A 8 -1.54 4.86 -1.17
C SER A 8 -0.78 5.02 -2.48
N LEU A 9 0.02 4.02 -2.88
CA LEU A 9 0.69 4.02 -4.19
C LEU A 9 -0.22 3.50 -5.30
N LEU A 10 -1.10 2.56 -4.98
CA LEU A 10 -1.93 1.90 -5.99
C LEU A 10 -3.04 2.81 -6.48
N VAL A 11 -3.62 3.62 -5.61
CA VAL A 11 -4.70 4.52 -5.99
C VAL A 11 -4.22 5.52 -7.06
N PRO A 12 -3.15 6.31 -6.85
CA PRO A 12 -2.69 7.24 -7.90
C PRO A 12 -2.12 6.55 -9.13
N LEU A 13 -1.70 5.30 -9.03
CA LEU A 13 -1.28 4.53 -10.20
C LEU A 13 -2.46 4.23 -11.13
N LEU A 14 -3.63 3.97 -10.56
CA LEU A 14 -4.80 3.47 -11.30
C LEU A 14 -5.92 4.51 -11.44
N ILE A 15 -5.89 5.55 -10.65
CA ILE A 15 -6.74 6.75 -10.78
C ILE A 15 -5.81 7.94 -10.97
N ARG A 16 -6.06 8.74 -11.99
CA ARG A 16 -5.18 9.89 -12.25
C ARG A 16 -5.30 10.93 -11.14
N GLU A 17 -4.18 11.18 -10.49
CA GLU A 17 -4.03 12.14 -9.39
C GLU A 17 -2.71 12.90 -9.53
N PRO A 18 -2.48 13.98 -8.78
CA PRO A 18 -1.22 14.71 -8.85
C PRO A 18 0.02 13.83 -8.58
N GLY A 19 -0.12 12.81 -7.75
CA GLY A 19 0.98 11.88 -7.42
C GLY A 19 1.26 10.82 -8.48
N THR A 20 0.40 10.66 -9.48
CA THR A 20 0.54 9.59 -10.49
C THR A 20 1.91 9.56 -11.17
N PRO A 21 2.48 10.71 -11.67
CA PRO A 21 3.78 10.67 -12.32
C PRO A 21 4.90 10.19 -11.39
N ARG A 22 4.83 10.54 -10.11
CA ARG A 22 5.85 10.14 -9.12
C ARG A 22 5.81 8.64 -8.86
N VAL A 23 4.61 8.08 -8.74
CA VAL A 23 4.46 6.63 -8.54
C VAL A 23 4.94 5.87 -9.78
N GLN A 24 4.57 6.34 -10.96
CA GLN A 24 5.01 5.72 -12.22
C GLN A 24 6.54 5.74 -12.32
N ALA A 25 7.18 6.87 -12.01
CA ALA A 25 8.63 6.98 -12.02
C ALA A 25 9.29 6.03 -11.02
N PHE A 26 8.74 5.94 -9.81
CA PHE A 26 9.24 5.04 -8.78
C PHE A 26 9.20 3.58 -9.24
N LEU A 27 8.06 3.14 -9.78
CA LEU A 27 7.90 1.76 -10.23
C LEU A 27 8.78 1.45 -11.43
N SER A 28 8.97 2.39 -12.34
CA SER A 28 9.84 2.22 -13.50
C SER A 28 11.31 2.10 -13.08
N ALA A 29 11.76 2.94 -12.15
CA ALA A 29 13.12 2.90 -11.65
C ALA A 29 13.44 1.58 -10.92
N GLY A 30 12.45 1.01 -10.22
CA GLY A 30 12.57 -0.24 -9.49
C GLY A 30 12.06 -1.46 -10.25
N ALA A 31 12.06 -1.44 -11.58
CA ALA A 31 11.43 -2.49 -12.40
C ALA A 31 11.94 -3.91 -12.14
N ALA A 32 13.19 -4.06 -11.68
CA ALA A 32 13.77 -5.37 -11.38
C ALA A 32 13.39 -5.91 -10.00
N LYS A 33 12.80 -5.09 -9.12
CA LYS A 33 12.42 -5.53 -7.78
C LYS A 33 11.10 -6.28 -7.79
N ALA A 34 10.98 -7.29 -6.93
CA ALA A 34 9.71 -7.91 -6.65
C ALA A 34 8.82 -6.91 -5.91
N LEU A 35 7.58 -6.75 -6.37
CA LEU A 35 6.60 -5.86 -5.78
C LEU A 35 5.56 -6.71 -5.05
N LEU A 36 5.40 -6.46 -3.76
CA LEU A 36 4.56 -7.27 -2.88
C LEU A 36 3.33 -6.48 -2.42
N ILE A 37 2.21 -7.17 -2.34
CA ILE A 37 1.01 -6.70 -1.63
C ILE A 37 0.48 -7.84 -0.77
N SER A 38 -0.44 -7.54 0.13
CA SER A 38 -1.15 -8.55 0.93
C SER A 38 -2.65 -8.55 0.59
N PRO A 39 -3.41 -9.55 1.04
CA PRO A 39 -4.87 -9.53 0.93
C PRO A 39 -5.50 -8.28 1.53
N TRP A 40 -4.91 -7.72 2.58
CA TRP A 40 -5.36 -6.46 3.17
C TRP A 40 -5.31 -5.31 2.17
N THR A 41 -4.26 -5.25 1.36
CA THR A 41 -4.12 -4.23 0.30
C THR A 41 -5.27 -4.28 -0.70
N ILE A 42 -5.71 -5.50 -1.06
CA ILE A 42 -6.84 -5.69 -1.98
C ILE A 42 -8.12 -5.08 -1.40
N THR A 43 -8.40 -5.38 -0.12
CA THR A 43 -9.58 -4.85 0.56
C THR A 43 -9.52 -3.34 0.68
N GLU A 44 -8.38 -2.80 1.07
CA GLU A 44 -8.21 -1.34 1.18
C GLU A 44 -8.37 -0.62 -0.14
N PHE A 45 -7.82 -1.18 -1.22
CA PHE A 45 -7.92 -0.59 -2.54
C PHE A 45 -9.40 -0.47 -2.96
N SER A 46 -10.16 -1.54 -2.82
CA SER A 46 -11.59 -1.53 -3.13
C SER A 46 -12.35 -0.53 -2.24
N SER A 47 -12.02 -0.48 -0.96
CA SER A 47 -12.63 0.47 -0.02
C SER A 47 -12.33 1.92 -0.40
N ALA A 48 -11.09 2.21 -0.77
CA ALA A 48 -10.68 3.56 -1.18
C ALA A 48 -11.44 4.02 -2.44
N LEU A 49 -11.57 3.15 -3.43
CA LEU A 49 -12.29 3.47 -4.66
C LEU A 49 -13.80 3.64 -4.40
N ALA A 50 -14.37 2.81 -3.53
CA ALA A 50 -15.78 2.94 -3.15
C ALA A 50 -16.04 4.29 -2.46
N LEU A 51 -15.14 4.73 -1.59
CA LEU A 51 -15.25 6.03 -0.96
C LEU A 51 -15.17 7.16 -1.98
N LYS A 52 -14.22 7.10 -2.92
CA LYS A 52 -14.07 8.11 -3.98
C LYS A 52 -15.34 8.24 -4.82
N GLU A 53 -15.97 7.13 -5.14
CA GLU A 53 -17.24 7.16 -5.88
C GLU A 53 -18.36 7.79 -5.04
N ARG A 54 -18.46 7.42 -3.75
CA ARG A 54 -19.50 7.97 -2.87
C ARG A 54 -19.40 9.48 -2.71
N VAL A 55 -18.18 10.01 -2.62
CA VAL A 55 -17.96 11.46 -2.53
C VAL A 55 -17.87 12.12 -3.90
N ARG A 56 -18.14 11.38 -4.97
CA ARG A 56 -18.19 11.86 -6.34
C ARG A 56 -16.87 12.42 -6.87
N SER A 57 -15.74 11.96 -6.34
CA SER A 57 -14.45 12.33 -6.91
C SER A 57 -14.12 11.50 -8.14
N ILE A 58 -14.72 10.33 -8.28
CA ILE A 58 -14.67 9.52 -9.50
C ILE A 58 -16.07 9.00 -9.85
N SER A 59 -16.28 8.68 -11.12
CA SER A 59 -17.53 8.07 -11.58
C SER A 59 -17.52 6.56 -11.33
N ASN A 60 -18.69 5.92 -11.41
CA ASN A 60 -18.78 4.48 -11.38
C ASN A 60 -17.96 3.84 -12.49
N GLN A 61 -18.01 4.44 -13.69
CA GLN A 61 -17.25 3.94 -14.84
C GLN A 61 -15.74 3.98 -14.57
N GLU A 62 -15.26 5.08 -14.01
CA GLU A 62 -13.84 5.23 -13.66
C GLU A 62 -13.43 4.21 -12.59
N ARG A 63 -14.28 4.01 -11.59
CA ARG A 63 -14.03 3.01 -10.55
C ARG A 63 -13.92 1.62 -11.14
N ARG A 64 -14.87 1.22 -11.99
CA ARG A 64 -14.87 -0.12 -12.62
C ARG A 64 -13.65 -0.32 -13.49
N ALA A 65 -13.26 0.70 -14.25
CA ALA A 65 -12.05 0.65 -15.07
C ALA A 65 -10.80 0.47 -14.22
N ALA A 66 -10.71 1.19 -13.09
CA ALA A 66 -9.58 1.06 -12.18
C ALA A 66 -9.50 -0.33 -11.54
N LEU A 67 -10.64 -0.92 -11.16
CA LEU A 67 -10.66 -2.28 -10.62
C LEU A 67 -10.20 -3.31 -11.65
N THR A 68 -10.60 -3.17 -12.90
CA THR A 68 -10.15 -4.04 -14.00
C THR A 68 -8.65 -3.90 -14.22
N MET A 69 -8.14 -2.68 -14.23
CA MET A 69 -6.71 -2.41 -14.39
C MET A 69 -5.90 -2.94 -13.22
N PHE A 70 -6.44 -2.86 -12.02
CA PHE A 70 -5.78 -3.42 -10.84
C PHE A 70 -5.59 -4.94 -10.96
N GLU A 71 -6.62 -5.66 -11.38
CA GLU A 71 -6.50 -7.10 -11.57
C GLU A 71 -5.44 -7.44 -12.62
N LYS A 72 -5.38 -6.70 -13.71
CA LYS A 72 -4.35 -6.87 -14.72
C LYS A 72 -2.95 -6.59 -14.17
N PHE A 73 -2.79 -5.50 -13.43
CA PHE A 73 -1.52 -5.13 -12.82
C PHE A 73 -1.06 -6.18 -11.80
N ARG A 74 -1.99 -6.70 -10.99
CA ARG A 74 -1.70 -7.78 -10.05
C ARG A 74 -1.11 -9.00 -10.75
N SER A 75 -1.76 -9.47 -11.81
CA SER A 75 -1.31 -10.70 -12.48
C SER A 75 0.02 -10.52 -13.19
N LEU A 76 0.36 -9.31 -13.63
CA LEU A 76 1.58 -9.04 -14.38
C LEU A 76 2.77 -8.64 -13.51
N ARG A 77 2.54 -7.94 -12.39
CA ARG A 77 3.61 -7.27 -11.67
C ARG A 77 3.65 -7.51 -10.17
N LEU A 78 2.57 -7.95 -9.57
CA LEU A 78 2.50 -8.05 -8.11
C LEU A 78 2.56 -9.48 -7.63
N GLU A 79 3.26 -9.70 -6.52
CA GLU A 79 3.22 -10.95 -5.77
C GLU A 79 2.34 -10.74 -4.54
N LEU A 80 1.40 -11.67 -4.33
CA LEU A 80 0.51 -11.63 -3.19
C LEU A 80 1.15 -12.41 -2.03
N VAL A 81 1.45 -11.70 -0.94
CA VAL A 81 1.97 -12.29 0.29
C VAL A 81 0.79 -12.66 1.18
N SER A 82 0.70 -13.91 1.60
CA SER A 82 -0.38 -14.33 2.50
C SER A 82 -0.28 -13.62 3.85
N MET A 83 -1.42 -13.39 4.48
CA MET A 83 -1.46 -12.91 5.86
C MET A 83 -1.54 -14.10 6.81
N GLU A 84 -0.82 -14.00 7.90
CA GLU A 84 -0.78 -15.03 8.93
C GLU A 84 -1.41 -14.49 10.22
N ALA A 85 -1.90 -15.39 11.07
CA ALA A 85 -2.45 -14.99 12.37
C ALA A 85 -1.45 -14.15 13.18
N ALA A 86 -0.17 -14.50 13.09
CA ALA A 86 0.89 -13.77 13.77
C ALA A 86 1.03 -12.32 13.31
N ASP A 87 0.64 -12.01 12.07
CA ASP A 87 0.67 -10.63 11.57
C ASP A 87 -0.30 -9.73 12.35
N PHE A 88 -1.46 -10.25 12.70
CA PHE A 88 -2.46 -9.50 13.47
C PHE A 88 -1.97 -9.22 14.89
N GLU A 89 -1.32 -10.18 15.52
CA GLU A 89 -0.73 -9.98 16.85
C GLU A 89 0.44 -9.00 16.80
N SER A 90 1.29 -9.10 15.79
CA SER A 90 2.37 -8.13 15.56
C SER A 90 1.83 -6.72 15.33
N ALA A 91 0.78 -6.60 14.55
CA ALA A 91 0.13 -5.31 14.31
C ALA A 91 -0.43 -4.70 15.60
N ALA A 92 -1.03 -5.53 16.44
CA ALA A 92 -1.54 -5.07 17.75
C ALA A 92 -0.40 -4.52 18.59
N ARG A 93 0.74 -5.23 18.67
CA ARG A 93 1.91 -4.75 19.41
C ARG A 93 2.46 -3.45 18.86
N LEU A 94 2.44 -3.28 17.53
CA LEU A 94 2.86 -2.02 16.91
C LEU A 94 1.95 -0.87 17.31
N CYS A 95 0.64 -1.09 17.36
CA CYS A 95 -0.31 -0.08 17.83
C CYS A 95 -0.05 0.30 19.28
N ASP A 96 0.23 -0.70 20.13
CA ASP A 96 0.48 -0.46 21.56
C ASP A 96 1.79 0.32 21.79
N ALA A 97 2.79 0.09 20.96
CA ALA A 97 4.13 0.68 21.12
C ALA A 97 4.31 2.01 20.38
N SER A 98 3.43 2.36 19.46
CA SER A 98 3.60 3.56 18.64
C SER A 98 3.46 4.83 19.45
N ALA A 99 4.41 5.77 19.27
CA ALA A 99 4.36 7.09 19.90
C ALA A 99 3.29 7.98 19.27
N ALA A 100 2.95 7.76 18.01
CA ALA A 100 1.92 8.49 17.28
C ALA A 100 0.72 7.57 17.04
N PRO A 101 -0.48 8.11 16.80
CA PRO A 101 -1.65 7.29 16.46
C PRO A 101 -1.35 6.44 15.21
N LEU A 102 -1.48 5.13 15.36
CA LEU A 102 -1.28 4.17 14.29
C LEU A 102 -2.58 3.38 14.09
N ARG A 103 -3.18 3.50 12.91
CA ARG A 103 -4.43 2.80 12.60
C ARG A 103 -4.17 1.31 12.38
N ALA A 104 -5.20 0.50 12.67
CA ALA A 104 -5.10 -0.96 12.56
C ALA A 104 -4.63 -1.42 11.17
N GLY A 105 -5.19 -0.83 10.11
CA GLY A 105 -4.81 -1.20 8.74
C GLY A 105 -3.36 -0.89 8.42
N ASP A 106 -2.86 0.25 8.88
CA ASP A 106 -1.46 0.64 8.70
C ASP A 106 -0.53 -0.29 9.47
N ALA A 107 -0.94 -0.65 10.69
CA ALA A 107 -0.17 -1.60 11.51
C ALA A 107 -0.08 -2.98 10.83
N LEU A 108 -1.15 -3.42 10.16
CA LEU A 108 -1.14 -4.67 9.39
C LEU A 108 -0.14 -4.62 8.24
N HIS A 109 -0.08 -3.52 7.51
CA HIS A 109 0.94 -3.35 6.45
C HIS A 109 2.34 -3.45 7.02
N LEU A 110 2.60 -2.78 8.13
CA LEU A 110 3.93 -2.81 8.77
C LEU A 110 4.29 -4.22 9.23
N ALA A 111 3.34 -4.94 9.83
CA ALA A 111 3.57 -6.29 10.33
C ALA A 111 3.94 -7.25 9.19
N VAL A 112 3.18 -7.23 8.10
CA VAL A 112 3.43 -8.08 6.94
C VAL A 112 4.77 -7.72 6.30
N CYS A 113 5.02 -6.43 6.08
CA CYS A 113 6.26 -5.95 5.48
C CYS A 113 7.49 -6.39 6.31
N ARG A 114 7.40 -6.30 7.62
CA ARG A 114 8.48 -6.74 8.52
C ARG A 114 8.71 -8.24 8.41
N ARG A 115 7.64 -9.05 8.43
CA ARG A 115 7.77 -10.50 8.37
C ARG A 115 8.45 -10.97 7.09
N VAL A 116 8.12 -10.36 5.94
CA VAL A 116 8.72 -10.71 4.65
C VAL A 116 10.05 -10.01 4.40
N ARG A 117 10.51 -9.18 5.34
CA ARG A 117 11.78 -8.44 5.24
C ARG A 117 11.85 -7.56 4.00
N GLY A 118 10.72 -6.97 3.65
CA GLY A 118 10.63 -6.06 2.52
C GLY A 118 10.92 -4.61 2.91
N SER A 119 11.19 -3.78 1.92
CA SER A 119 11.10 -2.33 2.10
C SER A 119 9.64 -1.89 1.95
N LEU A 120 9.26 -0.85 2.65
CA LEU A 120 7.92 -0.27 2.54
C LEU A 120 7.96 0.92 1.59
N ALA A 121 7.11 0.92 0.58
CA ALA A 121 6.90 2.09 -0.27
C ALA A 121 5.52 2.67 0.00
N THR A 122 5.45 3.94 0.28
CA THR A 122 4.20 4.63 0.65
C THR A 122 4.23 6.09 0.23
N MET A 123 3.06 6.67 0.01
CA MET A 123 2.88 8.12 -0.12
C MET A 123 2.33 8.73 1.17
N ASP A 124 2.01 7.91 2.17
CA ASP A 124 1.46 8.36 3.44
C ASP A 124 2.59 8.69 4.41
N GLN A 125 2.71 9.97 4.77
CA GLN A 125 3.75 10.44 5.66
C GLN A 125 3.65 9.82 7.07
N ALA A 126 2.45 9.64 7.58
CA ALA A 126 2.26 9.03 8.89
C ALA A 126 2.68 7.57 8.91
N LEU A 127 2.32 6.82 7.86
CA LEU A 127 2.75 5.43 7.72
C LEU A 127 4.26 5.33 7.54
N ALA A 128 4.85 6.21 6.76
CA ALA A 128 6.31 6.25 6.59
C ALA A 128 7.02 6.45 7.93
N ALA A 129 6.55 7.41 8.74
CA ALA A 129 7.11 7.66 10.06
C ALA A 129 6.98 6.45 10.98
N ALA A 130 5.80 5.81 11.00
CA ALA A 130 5.57 4.60 11.78
C ALA A 130 6.47 3.43 11.32
N GLY A 131 6.69 3.32 10.01
CA GLY A 131 7.59 2.31 9.45
C GLY A 131 9.03 2.53 9.89
N GLN A 132 9.49 3.78 9.90
CA GLN A 132 10.83 4.12 10.38
C GLN A 132 10.97 3.85 11.88
N GLU A 133 9.96 4.19 12.67
CA GLU A 133 9.92 3.87 14.10
C GLU A 133 10.02 2.36 14.33
N ALA A 134 9.38 1.57 13.48
CA ALA A 134 9.42 0.10 13.52
C ALA A 134 10.70 -0.48 12.88
N ARG A 135 11.64 0.37 12.45
CA ARG A 135 12.94 0.00 11.87
C ARG A 135 12.84 -0.72 10.53
N LEU A 136 11.82 -0.39 9.76
CA LEU A 136 11.74 -0.85 8.38
C LEU A 136 12.54 0.08 7.47
N ALA A 137 13.01 -0.46 6.34
CA ALA A 137 13.48 0.37 5.25
C ALA A 137 12.24 0.98 4.59
N VAL A 138 12.17 2.32 4.54
CA VAL A 138 10.99 3.02 4.04
C VAL A 138 11.39 3.94 2.88
N GLU A 139 10.61 3.87 1.80
CA GLU A 139 10.67 4.85 0.71
C GLU A 139 9.37 5.63 0.69
N LEU A 140 9.45 6.91 1.04
CA LEU A 140 8.32 7.83 0.97
C LEU A 140 8.32 8.52 -0.38
N ILE A 141 7.28 8.25 -1.18
CA ILE A 141 7.09 8.89 -2.48
C ILE A 141 6.23 10.13 -2.26
N GLN A 142 6.72 11.28 -2.65
CA GLN A 142 6.01 12.55 -2.47
C GLN A 142 5.52 13.07 -3.82
N ALA A 143 4.29 13.58 -3.81
CA ALA A 143 3.66 14.13 -4.99
C ALA A 143 4.35 15.42 -5.47
#